data_0a56527321b52066511419872b37ee5f
#
_entry.id   0a56527321b52066511419872b37ee5f
#
_cell.length_a   1.000
_cell.length_b   1.000
_cell.length_c   1.000
_cell.angle_alpha   90.00
_cell.angle_beta   90.00
_cell.angle_gamma   90.00
#
_symmetry.space_group_name_H-M   'P 1'
#
loop_
_entity.id
_entity.type
_entity.pdbx_description
1 polymer ?
#
loop_
_entity_poly.entity_id
_entity_poly.type
_entity_poly.pdbx_seq_one_letter_code
_entity_poly.pdbx_strand_id
1 'polypeptide(L)'
;MYRSALLRFVALYALIYGAFGVSSPFMPAFFARRGLTSEQLGVLFGAGTAIRLISGPLCGRLADRTEALRGVLAICAALAAVVGVSLLGITGFPALLTVSLLHSAALAPITTLADALTLAASAPRPAGTRFEYGWVRGTGSGVFILGTLLSGQVVGAWGLGSILVLHAVQLALAAGTVLLLVPEPERSRPVEGVAPPASTHGVVDLLRIAEFRRIMLVAALVLGSHAMHDTFAVIRWSEAGVGPATVSVLWSESVAAEVVVFFLIGPSLVKRLGASRVMALAAAAGLVRWMVVASTTAVTALALVQPLHGLTFAALHLACMRVIPAITPPGLAATAQAMYALGAGAATAVLTLASGALYARLGGQAFVIMALLCAVATPLAFGSRSARAPHAGRT
;
A
#
# COMPACT_ATOMS: atom_id res chain seq x y z
N MET A 1 31.08 6.73 -10.87
CA MET A 1 30.01 5.75 -11.25
C MET A 1 29.00 5.52 -10.13
N TYR A 2 29.39 5.32 -8.86
CA TYR A 2 28.50 5.08 -7.71
C TYR A 2 27.42 6.16 -7.52
N ARG A 3 27.82 7.44 -7.38
CA ARG A 3 26.86 8.56 -7.20
C ARG A 3 25.87 8.68 -8.35
N SER A 4 26.30 8.38 -9.58
CA SER A 4 25.40 8.45 -10.74
C SER A 4 24.33 7.36 -10.75
N ALA A 5 24.65 6.12 -10.34
CA ALA A 5 23.67 5.05 -10.24
C ALA A 5 22.64 5.31 -9.15
N LEU A 6 23.08 5.65 -7.94
CA LEU A 6 22.20 6.02 -6.83
C LEU A 6 21.24 7.14 -7.23
N LEU A 7 21.74 8.23 -7.82
CA LEU A 7 20.94 9.38 -8.21
C LEU A 7 19.85 9.02 -9.25
N ARG A 8 20.13 8.10 -10.18
CA ARG A 8 19.15 7.63 -11.17
C ARG A 8 17.98 6.90 -10.53
N PHE A 9 18.28 6.01 -9.57
CA PHE A 9 17.23 5.30 -8.83
C PHE A 9 16.49 6.20 -7.83
N VAL A 10 17.18 7.13 -7.18
CA VAL A 10 16.55 8.17 -6.35
C VAL A 10 15.58 9.02 -7.17
N ALA A 11 16.00 9.47 -8.38
CA ALA A 11 15.13 10.22 -9.27
C ALA A 11 13.90 9.38 -9.74
N LEU A 12 14.11 8.11 -10.08
CA LEU A 12 13.02 7.21 -10.44
C LEU A 12 12.00 7.06 -9.31
N TYR A 13 12.47 6.80 -8.08
CA TYR A 13 11.59 6.67 -6.92
C TYR A 13 10.90 7.99 -6.55
N ALA A 14 11.61 9.12 -6.69
CA ALA A 14 11.01 10.42 -6.47
C ALA A 14 9.84 10.67 -7.44
N LEU A 15 9.97 10.30 -8.70
CA LEU A 15 8.91 10.45 -9.68
C LEU A 15 7.74 9.49 -9.43
N ILE A 16 8.01 8.21 -9.16
CA ILE A 16 6.97 7.21 -8.90
C ILE A 16 6.20 7.53 -7.60
N TYR A 17 6.91 7.71 -6.50
CA TYR A 17 6.28 7.94 -5.19
C TYR A 17 5.71 9.35 -5.05
N GLY A 18 6.29 10.33 -5.76
CA GLY A 18 5.69 11.66 -5.91
C GLY A 18 4.34 11.59 -6.61
N ALA A 19 4.24 10.84 -7.71
CA ALA A 19 2.98 10.63 -8.42
C ALA A 19 1.91 9.99 -7.53
N PHE A 20 2.28 8.99 -6.74
CA PHE A 20 1.36 8.37 -5.79
C PHE A 20 0.97 9.32 -4.66
N GLY A 21 1.92 10.08 -4.10
CA GLY A 21 1.65 11.06 -3.06
C GLY A 21 0.67 12.15 -3.51
N VAL A 22 0.86 12.66 -4.73
CA VAL A 22 -0.02 13.70 -5.31
C VAL A 22 -1.44 13.19 -5.51
N SER A 23 -1.63 11.97 -5.99
CA SER A 23 -2.96 11.45 -6.35
C SER A 23 -3.71 10.83 -5.16
N SER A 24 -3.00 10.21 -4.22
CA SER A 24 -3.57 9.34 -3.17
C SER A 24 -4.69 9.99 -2.35
N PRO A 25 -4.56 11.19 -1.77
CA PRO A 25 -5.60 11.72 -0.89
C PRO A 25 -6.84 12.19 -1.65
N PHE A 26 -6.69 12.75 -2.86
CA PHE A 26 -7.76 13.47 -3.54
C PHE A 26 -8.45 12.71 -4.68
N MET A 27 -7.96 11.53 -5.05
CA MET A 27 -8.56 10.75 -6.13
C MET A 27 -10.04 10.40 -5.87
N PRO A 28 -10.46 9.97 -4.66
CA PRO A 28 -11.88 9.74 -4.38
C PRO A 28 -12.72 11.02 -4.49
N ALA A 29 -12.21 12.16 -4.00
CA ALA A 29 -12.89 13.44 -4.10
C ALA A 29 -13.03 13.91 -5.56
N PHE A 30 -12.04 13.64 -6.41
CA PHE A 30 -12.14 13.90 -7.85
C PHE A 30 -13.33 13.16 -8.49
N PHE A 31 -13.49 11.88 -8.23
CA PHE A 31 -14.61 11.12 -8.77
C PHE A 31 -15.97 11.52 -8.18
N ALA A 32 -16.00 11.83 -6.87
CA ALA A 32 -17.22 12.37 -6.24
C ALA A 32 -17.65 13.68 -6.90
N ARG A 33 -16.73 14.60 -7.21
CA ARG A 33 -17.02 15.86 -7.93
C ARG A 33 -17.45 15.63 -9.39
N ARG A 34 -17.15 14.46 -9.97
CA ARG A 34 -17.66 14.03 -11.28
C ARG A 34 -19.05 13.38 -11.22
N GLY A 35 -19.71 13.42 -10.06
CA GLY A 35 -21.07 12.96 -9.85
C GLY A 35 -21.22 11.47 -9.57
N LEU A 36 -20.13 10.77 -9.21
CA LEU A 36 -20.23 9.38 -8.78
C LEU A 36 -20.86 9.31 -7.39
N THR A 37 -21.83 8.38 -7.24
CA THR A 37 -22.43 8.08 -5.93
C THR A 37 -21.44 7.32 -5.04
N SER A 38 -21.74 7.26 -3.74
CA SER A 38 -20.90 6.52 -2.80
C SER A 38 -20.75 5.04 -3.18
N GLU A 39 -21.84 4.40 -3.65
CA GLU A 39 -21.82 3.02 -4.13
C GLU A 39 -20.91 2.87 -5.36
N GLN A 40 -20.99 3.82 -6.31
CA GLN A 40 -20.16 3.82 -7.50
C GLN A 40 -18.67 4.02 -7.15
N LEU A 41 -18.35 4.85 -6.16
CA LEU A 41 -17.00 4.99 -5.63
C LEU A 41 -16.51 3.68 -5.00
N GLY A 42 -17.34 3.02 -4.20
CA GLY A 42 -17.04 1.71 -3.63
C GLY A 42 -16.75 0.66 -4.70
N VAL A 43 -17.57 0.61 -5.77
CA VAL A 43 -17.33 -0.29 -6.92
C VAL A 43 -16.04 0.06 -7.64
N LEU A 44 -15.81 1.33 -7.94
CA LEU A 44 -14.63 1.79 -8.68
C LEU A 44 -13.31 1.46 -7.95
N PHE A 45 -13.21 1.80 -6.67
CA PHE A 45 -11.98 1.56 -5.89
C PHE A 45 -11.85 0.10 -5.44
N GLY A 46 -12.94 -0.59 -5.12
CA GLY A 46 -12.95 -2.00 -4.77
C GLY A 46 -12.52 -2.88 -5.96
N ALA A 47 -13.12 -2.66 -7.14
CA ALA A 47 -12.73 -3.35 -8.36
C ALA A 47 -11.30 -2.96 -8.80
N GLY A 48 -10.90 -1.69 -8.63
CA GLY A 48 -9.53 -1.24 -8.85
C GLY A 48 -8.53 -1.96 -7.98
N THR A 49 -8.85 -2.18 -6.70
CA THR A 49 -7.99 -2.97 -5.79
C THR A 49 -7.95 -4.44 -6.21
N ALA A 50 -9.07 -5.03 -6.59
CA ALA A 50 -9.11 -6.42 -7.06
C ALA A 50 -8.28 -6.64 -8.33
N ILE A 51 -8.37 -5.73 -9.32
CA ILE A 51 -7.59 -5.86 -10.56
C ILE A 51 -6.08 -5.75 -10.30
N ARG A 52 -5.66 -4.94 -9.32
CA ARG A 52 -4.25 -4.81 -8.93
C ARG A 52 -3.67 -6.10 -8.38
N LEU A 53 -4.46 -6.91 -7.67
CA LEU A 53 -4.04 -8.22 -7.17
C LEU A 53 -3.73 -9.22 -8.28
N ILE A 54 -4.29 -9.01 -9.46
CA ILE A 54 -4.11 -9.88 -10.64
C ILE A 54 -3.03 -9.29 -11.56
N SER A 55 -3.12 -8.02 -11.91
CA SER A 55 -2.25 -7.39 -12.91
C SER A 55 -0.80 -7.28 -12.44
N GLY A 56 -0.54 -7.02 -11.16
CA GLY A 56 0.81 -6.98 -10.61
C GLY A 56 1.59 -8.27 -10.87
N PRO A 57 1.13 -9.44 -10.38
CA PRO A 57 1.78 -10.72 -10.64
C PRO A 57 1.87 -11.10 -12.13
N LEU A 58 0.85 -10.75 -12.94
CA LEU A 58 0.88 -11.03 -14.38
C LEU A 58 1.98 -10.23 -15.09
N CYS A 59 2.09 -8.94 -14.81
CA CYS A 59 3.14 -8.09 -15.38
C CYS A 59 4.53 -8.49 -14.87
N GLY A 60 4.66 -8.90 -13.60
CA GLY A 60 5.91 -9.45 -13.07
C GLY A 60 6.34 -10.69 -13.85
N ARG A 61 5.43 -11.65 -14.04
CA ARG A 61 5.71 -12.87 -14.86
C ARG A 61 6.04 -12.53 -16.32
N LEU A 62 5.39 -11.51 -16.89
CA LEU A 62 5.71 -11.07 -18.24
C LEU A 62 7.13 -10.52 -18.29
N ALA A 63 7.51 -9.65 -17.35
CA ALA A 63 8.84 -9.08 -17.25
C ALA A 63 9.93 -10.16 -17.10
N ASP A 64 9.66 -11.17 -16.27
CA ASP A 64 10.58 -12.30 -16.05
C ASP A 64 10.74 -13.15 -17.33
N ARG A 65 9.62 -13.50 -17.99
CA ARG A 65 9.64 -14.33 -19.22
C ARG A 65 10.29 -13.64 -20.40
N THR A 66 10.13 -12.34 -20.51
CA THR A 66 10.69 -11.54 -21.61
C THR A 66 12.08 -11.00 -21.30
N GLU A 67 12.57 -11.20 -20.09
CA GLU A 67 13.81 -10.60 -19.56
C GLU A 67 13.87 -9.07 -19.79
N ALA A 68 12.70 -8.41 -19.82
CA ALA A 68 12.52 -7.01 -20.19
C ALA A 68 11.96 -6.15 -19.04
N LEU A 69 12.53 -6.33 -17.84
CA LEU A 69 12.04 -5.68 -16.61
C LEU A 69 11.93 -4.15 -16.76
N ARG A 70 12.95 -3.55 -17.37
CA ARG A 70 13.00 -2.11 -17.67
C ARG A 70 11.93 -1.69 -18.66
N GLY A 71 11.77 -2.45 -19.74
CA GLY A 71 10.77 -2.17 -20.77
C GLY A 71 9.34 -2.26 -20.26
N VAL A 72 9.03 -3.33 -19.51
CA VAL A 72 7.70 -3.53 -18.90
C VAL A 72 7.39 -2.41 -17.91
N LEU A 73 8.33 -2.01 -17.06
CA LEU A 73 8.14 -0.88 -16.12
C LEU A 73 7.86 0.42 -16.88
N ALA A 74 8.63 0.72 -17.93
CA ALA A 74 8.44 1.93 -18.72
C ALA A 74 7.07 1.97 -19.41
N ILE A 75 6.65 0.84 -20.00
CA ILE A 75 5.33 0.72 -20.64
C ILE A 75 4.22 0.91 -19.62
N CYS A 76 4.31 0.26 -18.45
CA CYS A 76 3.31 0.41 -17.39
C CYS A 76 3.22 1.85 -16.89
N ALA A 77 4.35 2.53 -16.69
CA ALA A 77 4.37 3.92 -16.24
C ALA A 77 3.81 4.87 -17.31
N ALA A 78 4.18 4.70 -18.59
CA ALA A 78 3.66 5.49 -19.69
C ALA A 78 2.15 5.27 -19.89
N LEU A 79 1.70 4.02 -19.84
CA LEU A 79 0.28 3.67 -19.95
C LEU A 79 -0.52 4.27 -18.78
N ALA A 80 -0.03 4.17 -17.55
CA ALA A 80 -0.66 4.78 -16.40
C ALA A 80 -0.73 6.31 -16.51
N ALA A 81 0.30 6.96 -17.07
CA ALA A 81 0.28 8.39 -17.34
C ALA A 81 -0.82 8.79 -18.33
N VAL A 82 -0.86 8.13 -19.50
CA VAL A 82 -1.84 8.43 -20.55
C VAL A 82 -3.27 8.13 -20.10
N VAL A 83 -3.49 6.94 -19.52
CA VAL A 83 -4.82 6.53 -19.03
C VAL A 83 -5.25 7.40 -17.85
N GLY A 84 -4.32 7.77 -16.95
CA GLY A 84 -4.61 8.64 -15.81
C GLY A 84 -5.08 10.03 -16.24
N VAL A 85 -4.38 10.68 -17.16
CA VAL A 85 -4.76 12.02 -17.64
C VAL A 85 -6.05 11.99 -18.47
N SER A 86 -6.34 10.90 -19.18
CA SER A 86 -7.57 10.77 -19.99
C SER A 86 -8.84 10.83 -19.12
N LEU A 87 -8.76 10.49 -17.83
CA LEU A 87 -9.86 10.64 -16.88
C LEU A 87 -10.41 12.08 -16.80
N LEU A 88 -9.62 13.09 -17.16
CA LEU A 88 -10.07 14.49 -17.19
C LEU A 88 -11.17 14.73 -18.23
N GLY A 89 -11.17 14.03 -19.36
CA GLY A 89 -12.16 14.19 -20.43
C GLY A 89 -13.32 13.21 -20.38
N ILE A 90 -13.29 12.22 -19.49
CA ILE A 90 -14.27 11.14 -19.46
C ILE A 90 -15.41 11.46 -18.50
N THR A 91 -16.64 11.15 -18.92
CA THR A 91 -17.87 11.32 -18.14
C THR A 91 -18.68 10.01 -18.12
N GLY A 92 -19.54 9.88 -17.13
CA GLY A 92 -20.40 8.71 -16.95
C GLY A 92 -19.69 7.53 -16.28
N PHE A 93 -20.41 6.88 -15.37
CA PHE A 93 -19.83 5.82 -14.50
C PHE A 93 -19.21 4.65 -15.28
N PRO A 94 -19.83 4.05 -16.33
CA PRO A 94 -19.22 2.90 -17.01
C PRO A 94 -17.88 3.23 -17.66
N ALA A 95 -17.75 4.39 -18.29
CA ALA A 95 -16.51 4.82 -18.91
C ALA A 95 -15.44 5.16 -17.88
N LEU A 96 -15.79 5.89 -16.80
CA LEU A 96 -14.90 6.16 -15.68
C LEU A 96 -14.43 4.87 -15.00
N LEU A 97 -15.32 3.90 -14.79
CA LEU A 97 -14.95 2.60 -14.23
C LEU A 97 -13.93 1.88 -15.13
N THR A 98 -14.23 1.74 -16.42
CA THR A 98 -13.34 1.03 -17.36
C THR A 98 -11.94 1.65 -17.40
N VAL A 99 -11.87 2.98 -17.54
CA VAL A 99 -10.58 3.68 -17.62
C VAL A 99 -9.83 3.64 -16.26
N SER A 100 -10.56 3.72 -15.14
CA SER A 100 -9.95 3.58 -13.81
C SER A 100 -9.43 2.17 -13.55
N LEU A 101 -10.08 1.12 -14.07
CA LEU A 101 -9.58 -0.24 -13.99
C LEU A 101 -8.30 -0.42 -14.83
N LEU A 102 -8.26 0.12 -16.05
CA LEU A 102 -7.04 0.13 -16.87
C LEU A 102 -5.89 0.89 -16.20
N HIS A 103 -6.20 2.06 -15.62
CA HIS A 103 -5.23 2.84 -14.84
C HIS A 103 -4.70 2.04 -13.64
N SER A 104 -5.60 1.43 -12.86
CA SER A 104 -5.23 0.60 -11.71
C SER A 104 -4.38 -0.60 -12.11
N ALA A 105 -4.71 -1.25 -13.23
CA ALA A 105 -3.94 -2.38 -13.77
C ALA A 105 -2.52 -1.96 -14.18
N ALA A 106 -2.39 -0.79 -14.81
CA ALA A 106 -1.09 -0.25 -15.21
C ALA A 106 -0.23 0.20 -14.02
N LEU A 107 -0.85 0.74 -12.95
CA LEU A 107 -0.15 1.17 -11.74
C LEU A 107 0.38 0.02 -10.90
N ALA A 108 -0.32 -1.11 -10.87
CA ALA A 108 -0.03 -2.21 -9.95
C ALA A 108 1.42 -2.74 -10.00
N PRO A 109 2.04 -2.96 -11.16
CA PRO A 109 3.39 -3.52 -11.24
C PRO A 109 4.51 -2.50 -11.02
N ILE A 110 4.22 -1.19 -11.03
CA ILE A 110 5.25 -0.13 -11.11
C ILE A 110 6.23 -0.21 -9.93
N THR A 111 5.72 -0.31 -8.70
CA THR A 111 6.59 -0.35 -7.51
C THR A 111 7.39 -1.65 -7.42
N THR A 112 6.77 -2.78 -7.68
CA THR A 112 7.43 -4.10 -7.62
C THR A 112 8.51 -4.26 -8.69
N LEU A 113 8.26 -3.76 -9.91
CA LEU A 113 9.27 -3.77 -10.96
C LEU A 113 10.41 -2.78 -10.70
N ALA A 114 10.10 -1.60 -10.13
CA ALA A 114 11.11 -0.63 -9.70
C ALA A 114 11.98 -1.19 -8.57
N ASP A 115 11.36 -1.88 -7.59
CA ASP A 115 12.09 -2.55 -6.51
C ASP A 115 13.01 -3.66 -7.06
N ALA A 116 12.52 -4.49 -7.97
CA ALA A 116 13.31 -5.55 -8.61
C ALA A 116 14.53 -4.98 -9.37
N LEU A 117 14.32 -3.91 -10.17
CA LEU A 117 15.42 -3.21 -10.86
C LEU A 117 16.45 -2.65 -9.88
N THR A 118 15.98 -2.02 -8.80
CA THR A 118 16.85 -1.39 -7.80
C THR A 118 17.66 -2.42 -7.04
N LEU A 119 17.03 -3.53 -6.62
CA LEU A 119 17.70 -4.63 -5.94
C LEU A 119 18.76 -5.29 -6.85
N ALA A 120 18.44 -5.53 -8.11
CA ALA A 120 19.41 -6.05 -9.08
C ALA A 120 20.61 -5.12 -9.27
N ALA A 121 20.38 -3.79 -9.29
CA ALA A 121 21.45 -2.80 -9.41
C ALA A 121 22.27 -2.61 -8.13
N SER A 122 21.69 -2.84 -6.95
CA SER A 122 22.35 -2.72 -5.64
C SER A 122 23.09 -3.99 -5.24
N ALA A 123 22.91 -5.11 -5.96
CA ALA A 123 23.55 -6.39 -5.66
C ALA A 123 25.08 -6.31 -5.68
N PRO A 124 25.77 -7.13 -4.85
CA PRO A 124 27.23 -7.19 -4.77
C PRO A 124 27.90 -7.50 -6.12
N ARG A 125 28.87 -6.69 -6.51
CA ARG A 125 29.73 -6.93 -7.68
C ARG A 125 31.22 -6.98 -7.28
N PRO A 126 32.06 -7.81 -7.94
CA PRO A 126 33.50 -7.92 -7.59
C PRO A 126 34.30 -6.62 -7.73
N ALA A 127 33.85 -5.68 -8.55
CA ALA A 127 34.58 -4.45 -8.89
C ALA A 127 33.68 -3.21 -8.86
N GLY A 128 32.97 -2.94 -7.76
CA GLY A 128 32.17 -1.70 -7.72
C GLY A 128 31.62 -1.35 -6.35
N THR A 129 31.61 -0.05 -6.06
CA THR A 129 30.94 0.55 -4.91
C THR A 129 29.43 0.43 -5.08
N ARG A 130 28.77 -0.10 -4.09
CA ARG A 130 27.31 -0.36 -4.04
C ARG A 130 26.60 0.81 -3.38
N PHE A 131 25.38 1.06 -3.81
CA PHE A 131 24.46 1.85 -3.02
C PHE A 131 23.54 0.91 -2.22
N GLU A 132 23.11 1.35 -1.05
CA GLU A 132 22.17 0.60 -0.25
C GLU A 132 20.74 0.87 -0.75
N TYR A 133 19.97 -0.20 -0.99
CA TYR A 133 18.56 -0.12 -1.37
C TYR A 133 17.74 0.74 -0.40
N GLY A 134 18.05 0.71 0.89
CA GLY A 134 17.38 1.48 1.92
C GLY A 134 17.34 2.99 1.66
N TRP A 135 18.40 3.58 1.11
CA TRP A 135 18.43 5.00 0.75
C TRP A 135 17.41 5.33 -0.35
N VAL A 136 17.35 4.49 -1.39
CA VAL A 136 16.41 4.68 -2.50
C VAL A 136 14.97 4.51 -1.99
N ARG A 137 14.72 3.46 -1.21
CA ARG A 137 13.38 3.17 -0.67
C ARG A 137 12.91 4.24 0.33
N GLY A 138 13.82 4.74 1.18
CA GLY A 138 13.56 5.85 2.11
C GLY A 138 13.21 7.15 1.39
N THR A 139 13.90 7.45 0.27
CA THR A 139 13.55 8.59 -0.58
C THR A 139 12.10 8.49 -1.06
N GLY A 140 11.65 7.30 -1.47
CA GLY A 140 10.26 7.07 -1.88
C GLY A 140 9.25 7.52 -0.81
N SER A 141 9.44 7.12 0.44
CA SER A 141 8.55 7.51 1.54
C SER A 141 8.58 9.04 1.79
N GLY A 142 9.76 9.66 1.79
CA GLY A 142 9.88 11.10 1.96
C GLY A 142 9.21 11.89 0.83
N VAL A 143 9.41 11.47 -0.42
CA VAL A 143 8.81 12.15 -1.57
C VAL A 143 7.30 11.89 -1.67
N PHE A 144 6.80 10.73 -1.23
CA PHE A 144 5.36 10.52 -1.10
C PHE A 144 4.72 11.56 -0.17
N ILE A 145 5.31 11.80 1.01
CA ILE A 145 4.83 12.83 1.96
C ILE A 145 4.87 14.21 1.31
N LEU A 146 5.99 14.57 0.66
CA LEU A 146 6.12 15.86 -0.02
C LEU A 146 5.09 16.01 -1.16
N GLY A 147 4.87 14.95 -1.95
CA GLY A 147 3.85 14.93 -3.00
C GLY A 147 2.44 15.10 -2.45
N THR A 148 2.14 14.47 -1.32
CA THR A 148 0.86 14.63 -0.61
C THR A 148 0.68 16.07 -0.12
N LEU A 149 1.68 16.66 0.50
CA LEU A 149 1.63 18.08 0.94
C LEU A 149 1.45 19.05 -0.23
N LEU A 150 2.19 18.80 -1.34
CA LEU A 150 2.06 19.56 -2.57
C LEU A 150 0.65 19.46 -3.14
N SER A 151 0.04 18.27 -3.11
CA SER A 151 -1.30 18.06 -3.68
C SER A 151 -2.36 18.94 -3.05
N GLY A 152 -2.29 19.18 -1.73
CA GLY A 152 -3.22 20.09 -1.05
C GLY A 152 -3.12 21.54 -1.54
N GLN A 153 -1.89 22.03 -1.80
CA GLN A 153 -1.67 23.38 -2.34
C GLN A 153 -2.16 23.48 -3.78
N VAL A 154 -1.83 22.46 -4.57
CA VAL A 154 -2.19 22.41 -6.00
C VAL A 154 -3.70 22.29 -6.19
N VAL A 155 -4.38 21.48 -5.39
CA VAL A 155 -5.85 21.36 -5.40
C VAL A 155 -6.49 22.67 -4.95
N GLY A 156 -5.94 23.34 -3.94
CA GLY A 156 -6.43 24.65 -3.49
C GLY A 156 -6.33 25.73 -4.56
N ALA A 157 -5.26 25.73 -5.37
CA ALA A 157 -5.02 26.73 -6.40
C ALA A 157 -5.72 26.41 -7.73
N TRP A 158 -5.71 25.18 -8.17
CA TRP A 158 -6.12 24.77 -9.53
C TRP A 158 -7.23 23.71 -9.58
N GLY A 159 -7.75 23.31 -8.41
CA GLY A 159 -8.83 22.33 -8.31
C GLY A 159 -8.37 20.87 -8.45
N LEU A 160 -9.31 19.94 -8.25
CA LEU A 160 -9.04 18.51 -8.16
C LEU A 160 -8.45 17.87 -9.44
N GLY A 161 -8.72 18.43 -10.61
CA GLY A 161 -8.17 17.89 -11.86
C GLY A 161 -6.65 17.99 -11.97
N SER A 162 -6.05 18.94 -11.25
CA SER A 162 -4.61 19.17 -11.26
C SER A 162 -3.78 17.98 -10.75
N ILE A 163 -4.35 17.17 -9.84
CA ILE A 163 -3.67 15.96 -9.36
C ILE A 163 -3.41 14.95 -10.47
N LEU A 164 -4.36 14.81 -11.42
CA LEU A 164 -4.20 13.89 -12.56
C LEU A 164 -3.12 14.36 -13.53
N VAL A 165 -3.03 15.66 -13.77
CA VAL A 165 -1.97 16.25 -14.62
C VAL A 165 -0.60 16.01 -14.00
N LEU A 166 -0.42 16.37 -12.71
CA LEU A 166 0.85 16.17 -12.02
C LEU A 166 1.23 14.69 -11.91
N HIS A 167 0.26 13.83 -11.59
CA HIS A 167 0.45 12.38 -11.55
C HIS A 167 0.92 11.84 -12.90
N ALA A 168 0.25 12.23 -14.00
CA ALA A 168 0.60 11.80 -15.34
C ALA A 168 1.98 12.31 -15.78
N VAL A 169 2.31 13.58 -15.51
CA VAL A 169 3.62 14.15 -15.81
C VAL A 169 4.73 13.39 -15.09
N GLN A 170 4.57 13.13 -13.78
CA GLN A 170 5.56 12.40 -13.00
C GLN A 170 5.73 10.96 -13.49
N LEU A 171 4.65 10.25 -13.84
CA LEU A 171 4.73 8.89 -14.38
C LEU A 171 5.35 8.87 -15.80
N ALA A 172 5.05 9.85 -16.65
CA ALA A 172 5.68 9.97 -17.95
C ALA A 172 7.19 10.24 -17.83
N LEU A 173 7.58 11.13 -16.89
CA LEU A 173 8.98 11.37 -16.57
C LEU A 173 9.66 10.12 -15.98
N ALA A 174 8.94 9.34 -15.15
CA ALA A 174 9.44 8.07 -14.63
C ALA A 174 9.70 7.06 -15.76
N ALA A 175 8.78 6.93 -16.72
CA ALA A 175 8.96 6.10 -17.91
C ALA A 175 10.20 6.52 -18.71
N GLY A 176 10.37 7.82 -18.97
CA GLY A 176 11.56 8.37 -19.62
C GLY A 176 12.85 8.10 -18.82
N THR A 177 12.82 8.30 -17.51
CA THR A 177 13.95 8.03 -16.61
C THR A 177 14.38 6.56 -16.67
N VAL A 178 13.42 5.63 -16.66
CA VAL A 178 13.69 4.20 -16.79
C VAL A 178 14.39 3.89 -18.10
N LEU A 179 13.87 4.40 -19.22
CA LEU A 179 14.41 4.09 -20.56
C LEU A 179 15.77 4.75 -20.83
N LEU A 180 15.96 5.97 -20.35
CA LEU A 180 17.14 6.77 -20.71
C LEU A 180 18.28 6.67 -19.69
N LEU A 181 17.95 6.50 -18.41
CA LEU A 181 18.93 6.63 -17.34
C LEU A 181 19.20 5.33 -16.57
N VAL A 182 18.23 4.42 -16.47
CA VAL A 182 18.41 3.17 -15.74
C VAL A 182 19.07 2.13 -16.64
N PRO A 183 20.21 1.55 -16.22
CA PRO A 183 20.86 0.51 -17.03
C PRO A 183 20.02 -0.77 -17.06
N GLU A 184 20.10 -1.51 -18.15
CA GLU A 184 19.54 -2.85 -18.25
C GLU A 184 20.20 -3.74 -17.17
N PRO A 185 19.44 -4.54 -16.41
CA PRO A 185 20.05 -5.52 -15.52
C PRO A 185 20.90 -6.50 -16.33
N GLU A 186 22.10 -6.81 -15.82
CA GLU A 186 22.85 -7.92 -16.38
C GLU A 186 22.02 -9.19 -16.26
N ARG A 187 21.93 -9.97 -17.33
CA ARG A 187 21.21 -11.26 -17.33
C ARG A 187 21.70 -12.09 -16.17
N SER A 188 20.87 -12.29 -15.19
CA SER A 188 21.16 -13.21 -14.08
C SER A 188 21.21 -14.59 -14.68
N ARG A 189 22.36 -15.30 -14.51
CA ARG A 189 22.36 -16.76 -14.75
C ARG A 189 21.23 -17.36 -13.90
N PRO A 190 20.48 -18.32 -14.43
CA PRO A 190 19.46 -19.01 -13.64
C PRO A 190 20.11 -19.49 -12.34
N VAL A 191 19.58 -19.06 -11.21
CA VAL A 191 19.98 -19.65 -9.93
C VAL A 191 19.37 -21.03 -9.94
N GLU A 192 20.20 -22.05 -10.19
CA GLU A 192 19.82 -23.45 -10.01
C GLU A 192 19.35 -23.60 -8.56
N GLY A 193 18.06 -23.90 -8.38
CA GLY A 193 17.47 -24.10 -7.06
C GLY A 193 16.29 -23.18 -6.72
N VAL A 194 15.71 -22.44 -7.68
CA VAL A 194 14.41 -21.81 -7.47
C VAL A 194 13.38 -22.91 -7.24
N ALA A 195 12.87 -22.98 -6.02
CA ALA A 195 11.84 -23.94 -5.66
C ALA A 195 10.68 -23.91 -6.69
N PRO A 196 10.16 -25.06 -7.11
CA PRO A 196 9.03 -25.12 -8.03
C PRO A 196 7.85 -24.30 -7.48
N PRO A 197 6.98 -23.78 -8.38
CA PRO A 197 5.82 -23.03 -7.95
C PRO A 197 5.05 -23.84 -6.90
N ALA A 198 4.62 -23.15 -5.84
CA ALA A 198 3.94 -23.76 -4.71
C ALA A 198 2.85 -24.72 -5.20
N SER A 199 2.99 -25.99 -4.85
CA SER A 199 1.96 -26.98 -5.11
C SER A 199 0.67 -26.55 -4.38
N THR A 200 -0.49 -26.90 -4.91
CA THR A 200 -1.79 -26.70 -4.24
C THR A 200 -1.82 -27.28 -2.83
N HIS A 201 -1.02 -28.32 -2.57
CA HIS A 201 -0.80 -28.89 -1.23
C HIS A 201 -0.20 -27.89 -0.25
N GLY A 202 0.76 -27.03 -0.67
CA GLY A 202 1.35 -26.04 0.21
C GLY A 202 0.39 -24.97 0.72
N VAL A 203 -0.58 -24.53 -0.11
CA VAL A 203 -1.64 -23.59 0.29
C VAL A 203 -2.57 -24.23 1.33
N VAL A 204 -2.99 -25.49 1.08
CA VAL A 204 -3.86 -26.24 1.99
C VAL A 204 -3.16 -26.47 3.34
N ASP A 205 -1.88 -26.82 3.31
CA ASP A 205 -1.11 -27.05 4.53
C ASP A 205 -0.99 -25.78 5.39
N LEU A 206 -0.75 -24.62 4.77
CA LEU A 206 -0.75 -23.35 5.47
C LEU A 206 -2.12 -23.02 6.06
N LEU A 207 -3.20 -23.28 5.34
CA LEU A 207 -4.56 -23.04 5.84
C LEU A 207 -4.98 -24.02 6.94
N ARG A 208 -4.33 -25.16 7.10
CA ARG A 208 -4.53 -26.06 8.25
C ARG A 208 -3.92 -25.52 9.54
N ILE A 209 -2.91 -24.65 9.47
CA ILE A 209 -2.28 -24.03 10.63
C ILE A 209 -3.23 -23.00 11.23
N ALA A 210 -3.78 -23.29 12.41
CA ALA A 210 -4.74 -22.42 13.09
C ALA A 210 -4.17 -21.01 13.36
N GLU A 211 -2.90 -20.95 13.75
CA GLU A 211 -2.18 -19.69 13.98
C GLU A 211 -2.09 -18.85 12.70
N PHE A 212 -1.79 -19.46 11.57
CA PHE A 212 -1.71 -18.78 10.26
C PHE A 212 -3.06 -18.18 9.88
N ARG A 213 -4.15 -18.97 9.97
CA ARG A 213 -5.50 -18.45 9.69
C ARG A 213 -5.87 -17.27 10.58
N ARG A 214 -5.49 -17.33 11.87
CA ARG A 214 -5.79 -16.27 12.84
C ARG A 214 -5.04 -14.99 12.51
N ILE A 215 -3.74 -15.06 12.19
CA ILE A 215 -2.95 -13.89 11.77
C ILE A 215 -3.54 -13.29 10.49
N MET A 216 -3.89 -14.13 9.52
CA MET A 216 -4.58 -13.71 8.30
C MET A 216 -5.87 -12.95 8.60
N LEU A 217 -6.69 -13.48 9.52
CA LEU A 217 -7.96 -12.85 9.89
C LEU A 217 -7.75 -11.52 10.61
N VAL A 218 -6.83 -11.46 11.58
CA VAL A 218 -6.50 -10.20 12.27
C VAL A 218 -6.01 -9.15 11.28
N ALA A 219 -5.09 -9.52 10.37
CA ALA A 219 -4.59 -8.62 9.34
C ALA A 219 -5.72 -8.17 8.40
N ALA A 220 -6.57 -9.08 7.93
CA ALA A 220 -7.69 -8.78 7.06
C ALA A 220 -8.68 -7.78 7.71
N LEU A 221 -9.01 -7.97 8.99
CA LEU A 221 -9.93 -7.09 9.71
C LEU A 221 -9.32 -5.70 9.94
N VAL A 222 -8.07 -5.62 10.40
CA VAL A 222 -7.45 -4.33 10.74
C VAL A 222 -7.01 -3.58 9.49
N LEU A 223 -6.30 -4.22 8.54
CA LEU A 223 -5.90 -3.55 7.28
C LEU A 223 -7.12 -3.24 6.41
N GLY A 224 -8.06 -4.16 6.32
CA GLY A 224 -9.30 -3.94 5.59
C GLY A 224 -10.16 -2.81 6.14
N SER A 225 -10.08 -2.52 7.45
CA SER A 225 -10.80 -1.38 8.06
C SER A 225 -10.37 -0.01 7.52
N HIS A 226 -9.19 0.09 6.89
CA HIS A 226 -8.74 1.33 6.24
C HIS A 226 -9.54 1.66 4.96
N ALA A 227 -10.23 0.68 4.37
CA ALA A 227 -10.96 0.85 3.11
C ALA A 227 -11.95 2.02 3.13
N MET A 228 -12.66 2.22 4.24
CA MET A 228 -13.58 3.35 4.42
C MET A 228 -12.83 4.67 4.45
N HIS A 229 -11.72 4.74 5.19
CA HIS A 229 -10.89 5.94 5.30
C HIS A 229 -10.30 6.33 3.95
N ASP A 230 -9.70 5.37 3.24
CA ASP A 230 -9.01 5.62 1.98
C ASP A 230 -9.95 6.11 0.88
N THR A 231 -11.25 5.78 0.99
CA THR A 231 -12.26 6.19 0.00
C THR A 231 -13.05 7.42 0.44
N PHE A 232 -13.44 7.54 1.70
CA PHE A 232 -14.43 8.53 2.12
C PHE A 232 -13.94 9.60 3.10
N ALA A 233 -12.75 9.45 3.70
CA ALA A 233 -12.28 10.42 4.69
C ALA A 233 -12.15 11.84 4.11
N VAL A 234 -11.48 11.97 2.96
CA VAL A 234 -11.26 13.27 2.31
C VAL A 234 -12.56 13.91 1.83
N ILE A 235 -13.49 13.08 1.32
CA ILE A 235 -14.83 13.55 0.93
C ILE A 235 -15.53 14.14 2.15
N ARG A 236 -15.61 13.39 3.25
CA ARG A 236 -16.24 13.81 4.50
C ARG A 236 -15.62 15.07 5.09
N TRP A 237 -14.28 15.16 5.10
CA TRP A 237 -13.58 16.33 5.63
C TRP A 237 -13.84 17.58 4.77
N SER A 238 -13.84 17.41 3.44
CA SER A 238 -14.14 18.49 2.51
C SER A 238 -15.60 18.99 2.64
N GLU A 239 -16.55 18.08 2.82
CA GLU A 239 -17.96 18.39 3.09
C GLU A 239 -18.14 19.16 4.43
N ALA A 240 -17.28 18.88 5.41
CA ALA A 240 -17.23 19.58 6.69
C ALA A 240 -16.46 20.91 6.63
N GLY A 241 -16.00 21.35 5.44
CA GLY A 241 -15.30 22.60 5.24
C GLY A 241 -13.79 22.56 5.49
N VAL A 242 -13.19 21.38 5.67
CA VAL A 242 -11.73 21.26 5.81
C VAL A 242 -11.07 21.51 4.46
N GLY A 243 -10.23 22.56 4.41
CA GLY A 243 -9.56 22.95 3.17
C GLY A 243 -8.50 21.95 2.70
N PRO A 244 -8.17 21.94 1.37
CA PRO A 244 -7.26 20.95 0.78
C PRO A 244 -5.86 20.93 1.41
N ALA A 245 -5.32 22.07 1.82
CA ALA A 245 -4.04 22.15 2.50
C ALA A 245 -4.05 21.38 3.83
N THR A 246 -5.10 21.56 4.64
CA THR A 246 -5.27 20.84 5.91
C THR A 246 -5.48 19.33 5.69
N VAL A 247 -6.29 18.96 4.68
CA VAL A 247 -6.48 17.56 4.26
C VAL A 247 -5.13 16.89 3.95
N SER A 248 -4.28 17.56 3.17
CA SER A 248 -2.97 17.03 2.80
C SER A 248 -2.02 16.89 4.00
N VAL A 249 -2.10 17.78 4.98
CA VAL A 249 -1.34 17.65 6.24
C VAL A 249 -1.81 16.44 7.04
N LEU A 250 -3.13 16.28 7.27
CA LEU A 250 -3.69 15.16 8.00
C LEU A 250 -3.34 13.81 7.34
N TRP A 251 -3.34 13.76 6.01
CA TRP A 251 -2.94 12.56 5.27
C TRP A 251 -1.45 12.27 5.39
N SER A 252 -0.62 13.30 5.25
CA SER A 252 0.85 13.21 5.39
C SER A 252 1.27 12.77 6.79
N GLU A 253 0.56 13.22 7.83
CA GLU A 253 0.79 12.83 9.22
C GLU A 253 0.63 11.32 9.42
N SER A 254 -0.39 10.71 8.81
CA SER A 254 -0.59 9.25 8.84
C SER A 254 0.61 8.50 8.26
N VAL A 255 1.09 8.94 7.09
CA VAL A 255 2.22 8.31 6.40
C VAL A 255 3.54 8.57 7.14
N ALA A 256 3.73 9.77 7.69
CA ALA A 256 4.91 10.07 8.51
C ALA A 256 4.97 9.19 9.76
N ALA A 257 3.83 8.98 10.43
CA ALA A 257 3.75 8.06 11.57
C ALA A 257 4.04 6.61 11.18
N GLU A 258 3.61 6.16 9.99
CA GLU A 258 3.96 4.85 9.44
C GLU A 258 5.47 4.71 9.30
N VAL A 259 6.15 5.68 8.70
CA VAL A 259 7.61 5.69 8.52
C VAL A 259 8.33 5.63 9.87
N VAL A 260 7.91 6.45 10.83
CA VAL A 260 8.48 6.46 12.19
C VAL A 260 8.32 5.10 12.85
N VAL A 261 7.14 4.50 12.76
CA VAL A 261 6.90 3.18 13.35
C VAL A 261 7.71 2.10 12.63
N PHE A 262 7.77 2.09 11.31
CA PHE A 262 8.52 1.09 10.57
C PHE A 262 10.00 1.07 10.94
N PHE A 263 10.64 2.23 11.00
CA PHE A 263 12.10 2.31 11.12
C PHE A 263 12.60 2.54 12.55
N LEU A 264 11.85 3.25 13.39
CA LEU A 264 12.35 3.68 14.71
C LEU A 264 11.71 2.94 15.88
N ILE A 265 10.39 2.82 15.90
CA ILE A 265 9.64 2.34 17.06
C ILE A 265 9.28 0.85 16.95
N GLY A 266 8.80 0.43 15.79
CA GLY A 266 8.16 -0.86 15.59
C GLY A 266 9.03 -2.07 15.89
N PRO A 267 10.29 -2.14 15.41
CA PRO A 267 11.18 -3.27 15.74
C PRO A 267 11.37 -3.45 17.24
N SER A 268 11.57 -2.35 17.97
CA SER A 268 11.71 -2.35 19.43
C SER A 268 10.42 -2.73 20.13
N LEU A 269 9.28 -2.23 19.62
CA LEU A 269 7.95 -2.53 20.14
C LEU A 269 7.64 -4.03 20.03
N VAL A 270 7.87 -4.63 18.85
CA VAL A 270 7.66 -6.07 18.61
C VAL A 270 8.63 -6.92 19.46
N LYS A 271 9.89 -6.46 19.63
CA LYS A 271 10.85 -7.16 20.48
C LYS A 271 10.46 -7.16 21.96
N ARG A 272 9.95 -6.03 22.48
CA ARG A 272 9.61 -5.87 23.90
C ARG A 272 8.27 -6.47 24.29
N LEU A 273 7.23 -6.23 23.49
CA LEU A 273 5.87 -6.65 23.80
C LEU A 273 5.52 -8.04 23.26
N GLY A 274 6.23 -8.48 22.21
CA GLY A 274 5.87 -9.67 21.44
C GLY A 274 4.78 -9.38 20.38
N ALA A 275 4.76 -10.20 19.33
CA ALA A 275 3.92 -9.97 18.17
C ALA A 275 2.41 -9.93 18.50
N SER A 276 1.93 -10.83 19.35
CA SER A 276 0.50 -10.90 19.71
C SER A 276 -0.01 -9.61 20.39
N ARG A 277 0.77 -9.08 21.33
CA ARG A 277 0.39 -7.82 22.01
C ARG A 277 0.45 -6.63 21.07
N VAL A 278 1.41 -6.63 20.13
CA VAL A 278 1.50 -5.57 19.10
C VAL A 278 0.33 -5.65 18.13
N MET A 279 -0.08 -6.84 17.70
CA MET A 279 -1.29 -7.03 16.88
C MET A 279 -2.56 -6.54 17.62
N ALA A 280 -2.69 -6.86 18.92
CA ALA A 280 -3.80 -6.39 19.75
C ALA A 280 -3.78 -4.86 19.94
N LEU A 281 -2.59 -4.28 20.16
CA LEU A 281 -2.42 -2.82 20.24
C LEU A 281 -2.81 -2.15 18.93
N ALA A 282 -2.43 -2.71 17.80
CA ALA A 282 -2.79 -2.21 16.47
C ALA A 282 -4.33 -2.24 16.27
N ALA A 283 -4.98 -3.34 16.66
CA ALA A 283 -6.44 -3.45 16.58
C ALA A 283 -7.15 -2.45 17.52
N ALA A 284 -6.66 -2.30 18.75
CA ALA A 284 -7.19 -1.31 19.70
C ALA A 284 -6.99 0.13 19.20
N ALA A 285 -5.84 0.44 18.60
CA ALA A 285 -5.58 1.74 17.99
C ALA A 285 -6.55 2.00 16.82
N GLY A 286 -6.86 0.99 16.01
CA GLY A 286 -7.87 1.08 14.94
C GLY A 286 -9.27 1.35 15.50
N LEU A 287 -9.67 0.66 16.57
CA LEU A 287 -10.94 0.93 17.24
C LEU A 287 -11.06 2.38 17.67
N VAL A 288 -10.04 2.91 18.36
CA VAL A 288 -10.04 4.32 18.82
C VAL A 288 -10.08 5.28 17.62
N ARG A 289 -9.23 5.05 16.62
CA ARG A 289 -9.12 5.88 15.42
C ARG A 289 -10.47 5.99 14.70
N TRP A 290 -11.11 4.86 14.41
CA TRP A 290 -12.37 4.86 13.67
C TRP A 290 -13.53 5.38 14.48
N MET A 291 -13.57 5.19 15.79
CA MET A 291 -14.59 5.80 16.66
C MET A 291 -14.48 7.32 16.66
N VAL A 292 -13.27 7.89 16.75
CA VAL A 292 -13.07 9.35 16.67
C VAL A 292 -13.46 9.85 15.28
N VAL A 293 -13.01 9.20 14.20
CA VAL A 293 -13.36 9.59 12.83
C VAL A 293 -14.88 9.49 12.59
N ALA A 294 -15.58 8.54 13.21
CA ALA A 294 -17.04 8.45 13.14
C ALA A 294 -17.73 9.63 13.83
N SER A 295 -17.22 10.05 14.98
CA SER A 295 -17.89 11.00 15.88
C SER A 295 -17.64 12.47 15.51
N THR A 296 -16.51 12.82 14.88
CA THR A 296 -16.14 14.22 14.63
C THR A 296 -15.36 14.42 13.34
N THR A 297 -15.42 15.65 12.80
CA THR A 297 -14.60 16.17 11.73
C THR A 297 -13.70 17.32 12.20
N ALA A 298 -13.62 17.56 13.52
CA ALA A 298 -12.75 18.59 14.09
C ALA A 298 -11.28 18.27 13.79
N VAL A 299 -10.59 19.21 13.14
CA VAL A 299 -9.20 19.03 12.66
C VAL A 299 -8.26 18.58 13.78
N THR A 300 -8.39 19.17 14.97
CA THR A 300 -7.55 18.80 16.13
C THR A 300 -7.75 17.35 16.55
N ALA A 301 -8.99 16.87 16.59
CA ALA A 301 -9.28 15.48 16.93
C ALA A 301 -8.77 14.52 15.86
N LEU A 302 -8.91 14.89 14.58
CA LEU A 302 -8.37 14.12 13.46
C LEU A 302 -6.84 14.05 13.54
N ALA A 303 -6.14 15.16 13.75
CA ALA A 303 -4.69 15.20 13.89
C ALA A 303 -4.18 14.33 15.06
N LEU A 304 -4.90 14.27 16.16
CA LEU A 304 -4.52 13.39 17.29
C LEU A 304 -4.62 11.91 16.98
N VAL A 305 -5.52 11.49 16.09
CA VAL A 305 -5.73 10.07 15.79
C VAL A 305 -5.08 9.59 14.48
N GLN A 306 -4.68 10.50 13.59
CA GLN A 306 -4.00 10.13 12.35
C GLN A 306 -2.66 9.38 12.60
N PRO A 307 -1.82 9.74 13.59
CA PRO A 307 -0.61 8.98 13.90
C PRO A 307 -0.85 7.52 14.31
N LEU A 308 -2.06 7.16 14.77
CA LEU A 308 -2.41 5.77 15.06
C LEU A 308 -2.34 4.87 13.81
N HIS A 309 -2.31 5.47 12.60
CA HIS A 309 -2.05 4.75 11.35
C HIS A 309 -0.73 3.96 11.41
N GLY A 310 0.30 4.52 12.00
CA GLY A 310 1.57 3.81 12.19
C GLY A 310 1.43 2.51 12.99
N LEU A 311 0.52 2.46 13.96
CA LEU A 311 0.23 1.22 14.69
C LEU A 311 -0.64 0.27 13.87
N THR A 312 -1.73 0.77 13.27
CA THR A 312 -2.70 -0.06 12.54
C THR A 312 -2.13 -0.64 11.25
N PHE A 313 -1.11 -0.03 10.68
CA PHE A 313 -0.46 -0.48 9.45
C PHE A 313 0.95 -1.04 9.71
N ALA A 314 1.89 -0.19 10.10
CA ALA A 314 3.30 -0.56 10.17
C ALA A 314 3.59 -1.55 11.32
N ALA A 315 3.12 -1.29 12.55
CA ALA A 315 3.37 -2.18 13.68
C ALA A 315 2.68 -3.54 13.49
N LEU A 316 1.45 -3.54 12.97
CA LEU A 316 0.74 -4.77 12.63
C LEU A 316 1.51 -5.60 11.60
N HIS A 317 1.96 -4.96 10.52
CA HIS A 317 2.74 -5.63 9.47
C HIS A 317 4.03 -6.24 10.03
N LEU A 318 4.80 -5.49 10.82
CA LEU A 318 6.02 -5.99 11.46
C LEU A 318 5.73 -7.19 12.39
N ALA A 319 4.64 -7.14 13.14
CA ALA A 319 4.23 -8.24 14.01
C ALA A 319 3.87 -9.50 13.20
N CYS A 320 3.11 -9.36 12.12
CA CYS A 320 2.77 -10.45 11.21
C CYS A 320 4.02 -11.05 10.55
N MET A 321 4.92 -10.20 10.03
CA MET A 321 6.17 -10.63 9.39
C MET A 321 7.15 -11.32 10.34
N ARG A 322 7.02 -11.09 11.65
CA ARG A 322 7.80 -11.82 12.66
C ARG A 322 7.25 -13.23 12.92
N VAL A 323 5.92 -13.41 12.89
CA VAL A 323 5.29 -14.70 13.26
C VAL A 323 5.19 -15.63 12.05
N ILE A 324 4.78 -15.12 10.88
CA ILE A 324 4.55 -15.95 9.69
C ILE A 324 5.73 -16.87 9.39
N PRO A 325 6.99 -16.41 9.31
CA PRO A 325 8.11 -17.30 9.05
C PRO A 325 8.34 -18.36 10.13
N ALA A 326 8.02 -18.03 11.39
CA ALA A 326 8.23 -18.94 12.54
C ALA A 326 7.24 -20.11 12.58
N ILE A 327 6.06 -19.97 11.96
CA ILE A 327 5.02 -21.00 11.93
C ILE A 327 4.89 -21.70 10.58
N THR A 328 5.62 -21.21 9.58
CA THR A 328 5.56 -21.73 8.21
C THR A 328 6.50 -22.93 8.05
N PRO A 329 6.03 -24.05 7.49
CA PRO A 329 6.88 -25.19 7.17
C PRO A 329 8.02 -24.82 6.21
N PRO A 330 9.17 -25.53 6.27
CA PRO A 330 10.26 -25.31 5.34
C PRO A 330 9.80 -25.36 3.87
N GLY A 331 10.29 -24.46 3.04
CA GLY A 331 9.95 -24.37 1.61
C GLY A 331 8.65 -23.61 1.29
N LEU A 332 7.84 -23.20 2.28
CA LEU A 332 6.57 -22.50 2.06
C LEU A 332 6.61 -21.00 2.44
N ALA A 333 7.77 -20.45 2.78
CA ALA A 333 7.89 -19.06 3.25
C ALA A 333 7.36 -18.03 2.23
N ALA A 334 7.71 -18.16 0.96
CA ALA A 334 7.23 -17.28 -0.10
C ALA A 334 5.71 -17.43 -0.32
N THR A 335 5.20 -18.68 -0.28
CA THR A 335 3.76 -18.95 -0.38
C THR A 335 2.99 -18.32 0.78
N ALA A 336 3.49 -18.42 2.00
CA ALA A 336 2.85 -17.83 3.19
C ALA A 336 2.78 -16.30 3.09
N GLN A 337 3.86 -15.64 2.64
CA GLN A 337 3.87 -14.20 2.42
C GLN A 337 2.92 -13.77 1.29
N ALA A 338 2.91 -14.51 0.18
CA ALA A 338 1.98 -14.25 -0.92
C ALA A 338 0.52 -14.41 -0.50
N MET A 339 0.20 -15.44 0.30
CA MET A 339 -1.15 -15.63 0.85
C MET A 339 -1.53 -14.51 1.81
N TYR A 340 -0.60 -14.05 2.65
CA TYR A 340 -0.82 -12.91 3.54
C TYR A 340 -1.15 -11.64 2.73
N ALA A 341 -0.35 -11.31 1.74
CA ALA A 341 -0.57 -10.14 0.89
C ALA A 341 -1.89 -10.23 0.10
N LEU A 342 -2.17 -11.40 -0.48
CA LEU A 342 -3.41 -11.65 -1.22
C LEU A 342 -4.64 -11.57 -0.30
N GLY A 343 -4.57 -12.17 0.89
CA GLY A 343 -5.66 -12.16 1.86
C GLY A 343 -5.97 -10.74 2.37
N ALA A 344 -4.95 -9.97 2.73
CA ALA A 344 -5.11 -8.57 3.13
C ALA A 344 -5.67 -7.71 1.99
N GLY A 345 -5.13 -7.86 0.77
CA GLY A 345 -5.60 -7.14 -0.40
C GLY A 345 -7.03 -7.51 -0.80
N ALA A 346 -7.41 -8.79 -0.75
CA ALA A 346 -8.77 -9.24 -1.03
C ALA A 346 -9.77 -8.70 0.00
N ALA A 347 -9.41 -8.73 1.29
CA ALA A 347 -10.23 -8.13 2.35
C ALA A 347 -10.42 -6.62 2.12
N THR A 348 -9.34 -5.91 1.76
CA THR A 348 -9.42 -4.48 1.42
C THR A 348 -10.34 -4.25 0.23
N ALA A 349 -10.25 -5.03 -0.85
CA ALA A 349 -11.10 -4.89 -2.02
C ALA A 349 -12.59 -5.09 -1.68
N VAL A 350 -12.91 -6.15 -0.93
CA VAL A 350 -14.28 -6.45 -0.49
C VAL A 350 -14.83 -5.36 0.44
N LEU A 351 -14.01 -4.91 1.40
CA LEU A 351 -14.43 -3.87 2.34
C LEU A 351 -14.53 -2.50 1.66
N THR A 352 -13.71 -2.19 0.65
CA THR A 352 -13.86 -0.98 -0.15
C THR A 352 -15.18 -1.00 -0.93
N LEU A 353 -15.52 -2.13 -1.54
CA LEU A 353 -16.82 -2.31 -2.21
C LEU A 353 -17.98 -2.10 -1.24
N ALA A 354 -17.93 -2.76 -0.07
CA ALA A 354 -18.95 -2.64 0.97
C ALA A 354 -19.04 -1.22 1.54
N SER A 355 -17.90 -0.52 1.65
CA SER A 355 -17.82 0.86 2.17
C SER A 355 -18.69 1.83 1.37
N GLY A 356 -18.83 1.63 0.05
CA GLY A 356 -19.70 2.45 -0.78
C GLY A 356 -21.16 2.42 -0.32
N ALA A 357 -21.71 1.20 -0.17
CA ALA A 357 -23.09 1.01 0.28
C ALA A 357 -23.30 1.44 1.75
N LEU A 358 -22.28 1.20 2.60
CA LEU A 358 -22.33 1.61 4.00
C LEU A 358 -22.31 3.13 4.15
N TYR A 359 -21.44 3.81 3.41
CA TYR A 359 -21.33 5.27 3.47
C TYR A 359 -22.58 5.95 2.88
N ALA A 360 -23.16 5.40 1.81
CA ALA A 360 -24.42 5.91 1.25
C ALA A 360 -25.58 5.89 2.24
N ARG A 361 -25.64 4.88 3.11
CA ARG A 361 -26.73 4.72 4.09
C ARG A 361 -26.48 5.41 5.42
N LEU A 362 -25.25 5.41 5.89
CA LEU A 362 -24.88 5.79 7.26
C LEU A 362 -24.01 7.06 7.32
N GLY A 363 -23.56 7.56 6.15
CA GLY A 363 -22.63 8.67 6.11
C GLY A 363 -21.40 8.41 6.98
N GLY A 364 -20.95 9.40 7.75
CA GLY A 364 -19.82 9.28 8.65
C GLY A 364 -19.96 8.21 9.75
N GLN A 365 -21.18 7.80 10.11
CA GLN A 365 -21.38 6.72 11.09
C GLN A 365 -20.93 5.36 10.56
N ALA A 366 -20.74 5.20 9.26
CA ALA A 366 -20.22 3.97 8.67
C ALA A 366 -18.80 3.61 9.20
N PHE A 367 -18.03 4.58 9.68
CA PHE A 367 -16.74 4.32 10.35
C PHE A 367 -16.87 3.51 11.64
N VAL A 368 -18.04 3.49 12.32
CA VAL A 368 -18.29 2.61 13.47
C VAL A 368 -18.15 1.14 13.07
N ILE A 369 -18.55 0.78 11.86
CA ILE A 369 -18.39 -0.60 11.36
C ILE A 369 -16.91 -0.96 11.25
N MET A 370 -16.06 -0.04 10.80
CA MET A 370 -14.61 -0.23 10.76
C MET A 370 -14.02 -0.37 12.18
N ALA A 371 -14.55 0.38 13.15
CA ALA A 371 -14.20 0.24 14.56
C ALA A 371 -14.59 -1.15 15.11
N LEU A 372 -15.77 -1.67 14.76
CA LEU A 372 -16.23 -3.00 15.15
C LEU A 372 -15.33 -4.11 14.56
N LEU A 373 -14.86 -3.98 13.32
CA LEU A 373 -13.89 -4.93 12.75
C LEU A 373 -12.61 -4.99 13.62
N CYS A 374 -12.11 -3.82 14.03
CA CYS A 374 -10.94 -3.73 14.90
C CYS A 374 -11.23 -4.25 16.32
N ALA A 375 -12.44 -4.02 16.86
CA ALA A 375 -12.87 -4.58 18.14
C ALA A 375 -12.86 -6.12 18.12
N VAL A 376 -13.37 -6.73 17.05
CA VAL A 376 -13.34 -8.20 16.85
C VAL A 376 -11.91 -8.71 16.70
N ALA A 377 -11.04 -7.97 15.99
CA ALA A 377 -9.64 -8.36 15.81
C ALA A 377 -8.84 -8.35 17.13
N THR A 378 -9.20 -7.51 18.10
CA THR A 378 -8.46 -7.36 19.36
C THR A 378 -8.35 -8.67 20.15
N PRO A 379 -9.43 -9.37 20.53
CA PRO A 379 -9.33 -10.65 21.25
C PRO A 379 -8.70 -11.74 20.40
N LEU A 380 -8.93 -11.75 19.07
CA LEU A 380 -8.30 -12.69 18.16
C LEU A 380 -6.77 -12.56 18.18
N ALA A 381 -6.24 -11.35 18.31
CA ALA A 381 -4.81 -11.11 18.39
C ALA A 381 -4.15 -11.71 19.65
N PHE A 382 -4.84 -11.73 20.79
CA PHE A 382 -4.35 -12.32 22.05
C PHE A 382 -4.35 -13.85 22.04
N GLY A 383 -5.19 -14.50 21.28
CA GLY A 383 -5.27 -15.96 21.20
C GLY A 383 -3.99 -16.62 20.66
N SER A 384 -2.98 -15.85 20.21
CA SER A 384 -1.69 -16.37 19.78
C SER A 384 -0.89 -16.81 21.00
N ARG A 385 -0.84 -18.13 21.26
CA ARG A 385 0.18 -18.69 22.14
C ARG A 385 1.52 -18.32 21.54
N SER A 386 2.28 -17.42 22.21
CA SER A 386 3.65 -17.17 21.85
C SER A 386 4.34 -18.53 21.69
N ALA A 387 4.89 -18.81 20.51
CA ALA A 387 5.83 -19.91 20.36
C ALA A 387 6.94 -19.62 21.39
N ARG A 388 6.92 -20.33 22.51
CA ARG A 388 8.04 -20.35 23.46
C ARG A 388 9.22 -20.81 22.63
N ALA A 389 10.24 -19.98 22.55
CA ALA A 389 11.52 -20.39 22.02
C ALA A 389 11.85 -21.76 22.64
N PRO A 390 12.29 -22.76 21.86
CA PRO A 390 12.79 -24.00 22.42
C PRO A 390 13.87 -23.60 23.41
N HIS A 391 13.73 -24.00 24.67
CA HIS A 391 14.80 -23.90 25.63
C HIS A 391 16.00 -24.57 25.00
N ALA A 392 17.04 -23.79 24.66
CA ALA A 392 18.36 -24.32 24.39
C ALA A 392 18.73 -25.14 25.61
N GLY A 393 18.72 -26.48 25.45
CA GLY A 393 19.10 -27.40 26.50
C GLY A 393 20.48 -27.03 27.00
N ARG A 394 20.55 -26.85 28.29
CA ARG A 394 21.82 -26.89 29.02
C ARG A 394 22.35 -28.32 28.90
N THR A 395 23.44 -28.49 28.24
CA THR A 395 24.44 -29.52 28.52
C THR A 395 25.81 -28.86 28.59
#